data_cbbf1f4fc7454cd43820012206f7f322
#
_entry.id   cbbf1f4fc7454cd43820012206f7f322
#
_cell.length_a   1.000
_cell.length_b   1.000
_cell.length_c   1.000
_cell.angle_alpha   90.00
_cell.angle_beta   90.00
_cell.angle_gamma   90.00
#
_symmetry.space_group_name_H-M   'P 1'
#
loop_
_entity.id
_entity.type
_entity.pdbx_description
1 polymer ?
#
loop_
_entity_poly.entity_id
_entity_poly.type
_entity_poly.pdbx_seq_one_letter_code
_entity_poly.pdbx_strand_id
1 'polypeptide(L)'
;LKTILEVLDASEMPPEKEPPLKPETRVAAVADLQKLLRTAGADFAPTPIRRMNRLQYNNAVQDLFGLKVSVFPLPEKMMRDRSGYFAKALGPRKKMPESVTVSSRPLGKSGLIEPRLAGVGPFPQDPRAEHGFDNRGDHLSLSPFLLEAFFKLSRRIVQSPNFDGSTVGIWREFFVAPAADEVKDAVRARLRKFMTRAFRRPVTEALLNRYTEHVHRQIDSGVGFT
;
A
#
# COMPACT_ATOMS: atom_id res chain seq x y z
N LEU A 1 24.40 1.47 -19.76
CA LEU A 1 23.39 2.39 -20.30
C LEU A 1 22.86 3.35 -19.23
N LYS A 2 22.45 2.86 -18.06
CA LYS A 2 21.92 3.70 -16.97
C LYS A 2 22.94 4.75 -16.52
N THR A 3 24.17 4.36 -16.26
CA THR A 3 25.28 5.26 -15.90
C THR A 3 25.56 6.33 -16.97
N ILE A 4 25.50 5.93 -18.24
CA ILE A 4 25.69 6.87 -19.36
C ILE A 4 24.56 7.91 -19.39
N LEU A 5 23.31 7.47 -19.15
CA LEU A 5 22.16 8.36 -19.10
C LEU A 5 22.31 9.37 -17.94
N GLU A 6 22.69 8.90 -16.75
CA GLU A 6 22.88 9.73 -15.55
C GLU A 6 23.94 10.81 -15.79
N VAL A 7 25.07 10.45 -16.35
CA VAL A 7 26.20 11.36 -16.63
C VAL A 7 25.85 12.38 -17.74
N LEU A 8 25.10 11.98 -18.77
CA LEU A 8 24.63 12.90 -19.82
C LEU A 8 23.57 13.87 -19.30
N ASP A 9 22.65 13.39 -18.46
CA ASP A 9 21.59 14.21 -17.87
C ASP A 9 22.14 15.23 -16.87
N ALA A 10 23.14 14.81 -16.07
CA ALA A 10 23.86 15.67 -15.14
C ALA A 10 24.79 16.69 -15.85
N SER A 11 24.95 16.62 -17.17
CA SER A 11 25.88 17.46 -17.95
C SER A 11 27.38 17.25 -17.58
N GLU A 12 27.73 16.07 -17.08
CA GLU A 12 29.09 15.68 -16.74
C GLU A 12 29.88 15.16 -17.96
N MET A 13 29.18 15.00 -19.11
CA MET A 13 29.75 14.62 -20.38
C MET A 13 29.41 15.65 -21.47
N PRO A 14 30.33 15.98 -22.35
CA PRO A 14 31.75 15.56 -22.42
C PRO A 14 32.62 16.16 -21.32
N PRO A 15 33.83 15.60 -21.06
CA PRO A 15 34.76 16.17 -20.11
C PRO A 15 35.11 17.64 -20.42
N GLU A 16 35.47 18.43 -19.40
CA GLU A 16 35.75 19.87 -19.52
C GLU A 16 36.73 20.27 -20.63
N LYS A 17 37.62 19.34 -21.08
CA LYS A 17 38.60 19.57 -22.13
C LYS A 17 38.03 19.40 -23.55
N GLU A 18 36.82 18.89 -23.66
CA GLU A 18 36.17 18.65 -24.96
C GLU A 18 35.07 19.69 -25.20
N PRO A 19 34.78 20.02 -26.46
CA PRO A 19 33.72 20.97 -26.79
C PRO A 19 32.36 20.46 -26.25
N PRO A 20 31.54 21.32 -25.62
CA PRO A 20 30.27 20.93 -25.04
C PRO A 20 29.32 20.43 -26.12
N LEU A 21 28.54 19.40 -25.84
CA LEU A 21 27.48 18.92 -26.71
C LEU A 21 26.43 20.02 -26.95
N LYS A 22 26.01 20.15 -28.19
CA LYS A 22 24.87 21.02 -28.50
C LYS A 22 23.64 20.56 -27.68
N PRO A 23 22.86 21.50 -27.12
CA PRO A 23 21.70 21.14 -26.28
C PRO A 23 20.73 20.17 -26.97
N GLU A 24 20.51 20.37 -28.27
CA GLU A 24 19.61 19.51 -29.08
C GLU A 24 20.14 18.08 -29.19
N THR A 25 21.46 17.92 -29.40
CA THR A 25 22.11 16.60 -29.50
C THR A 25 22.04 15.86 -28.15
N ARG A 26 22.25 16.59 -27.06
CA ARG A 26 22.14 15.99 -25.72
C ARG A 26 20.71 15.51 -25.42
N VAL A 27 19.69 16.34 -25.69
CA VAL A 27 18.29 15.99 -25.52
C VAL A 27 17.91 14.77 -26.35
N ALA A 28 18.35 14.71 -27.61
CA ALA A 28 18.11 13.57 -28.49
C ALA A 28 18.77 12.29 -27.94
N ALA A 29 20.05 12.37 -27.52
CA ALA A 29 20.77 11.23 -26.97
C ALA A 29 20.14 10.71 -25.67
N VAL A 30 19.70 11.58 -24.75
CA VAL A 30 18.97 11.23 -23.53
C VAL A 30 17.65 10.54 -23.86
N ALA A 31 16.88 11.06 -24.83
CA ALA A 31 15.62 10.46 -25.25
C ALA A 31 15.81 9.06 -25.86
N ASP A 32 16.83 8.89 -26.71
CA ASP A 32 17.16 7.60 -27.33
C ASP A 32 17.62 6.57 -26.27
N LEU A 33 18.46 6.98 -25.31
CA LEU A 33 18.90 6.12 -24.21
C LEU A 33 17.71 5.72 -23.30
N GLN A 34 16.82 6.64 -23.01
CA GLN A 34 15.59 6.35 -22.27
C GLN A 34 14.69 5.36 -23.01
N LYS A 35 14.56 5.52 -24.33
CA LYS A 35 13.81 4.60 -25.18
C LYS A 35 14.45 3.20 -25.19
N LEU A 36 15.77 3.12 -25.34
CA LEU A 36 16.51 1.85 -25.26
C LEU A 36 16.36 1.18 -23.89
N LEU A 37 16.43 1.93 -22.79
CA LEU A 37 16.23 1.40 -21.44
C LEU A 37 14.81 0.89 -21.23
N ARG A 38 13.80 1.58 -21.78
CA ARG A 38 12.39 1.09 -21.71
C ARG A 38 12.21 -0.19 -22.52
N THR A 39 12.86 -0.29 -23.68
CA THR A 39 12.76 -1.48 -24.53
C THR A 39 13.54 -2.66 -23.93
N ALA A 40 14.75 -2.40 -23.41
CA ALA A 40 15.54 -3.41 -22.73
C ALA A 40 14.94 -3.83 -21.36
N GLY A 41 14.14 -2.95 -20.77
CA GLY A 41 13.43 -3.21 -19.52
C GLY A 41 12.24 -4.16 -19.67
N ALA A 42 11.88 -4.58 -20.89
CA ALA A 42 10.87 -5.63 -21.11
C ALA A 42 11.30 -7.01 -20.56
N ASP A 43 12.61 -7.21 -20.35
CA ASP A 43 13.20 -8.41 -19.76
C ASP A 43 13.55 -8.25 -18.26
N PHE A 44 12.74 -7.51 -17.52
CA PHE A 44 12.91 -7.50 -16.07
C PHE A 44 12.74 -8.92 -15.51
N ALA A 45 13.73 -9.35 -14.74
CA ALA A 45 13.58 -10.55 -13.94
C ALA A 45 12.24 -10.50 -13.16
N PRO A 46 11.49 -11.61 -13.11
CA PRO A 46 10.20 -11.62 -12.45
C PRO A 46 10.37 -11.10 -11.03
N THR A 47 9.61 -10.06 -10.70
CA THR A 47 9.65 -9.47 -9.36
C THR A 47 9.20 -10.52 -8.36
N PRO A 48 10.03 -10.93 -7.39
CA PRO A 48 9.62 -11.92 -6.42
C PRO A 48 8.42 -11.42 -5.61
N ILE A 49 7.50 -12.33 -5.30
CA ILE A 49 6.38 -12.02 -4.42
C ILE A 49 6.94 -11.61 -3.06
N ARG A 50 6.56 -10.41 -2.63
CA ARG A 50 6.95 -9.87 -1.33
C ARG A 50 5.72 -9.69 -0.47
N ARG A 51 5.82 -10.03 0.80
CA ARG A 51 4.77 -9.66 1.74
C ARG A 51 4.91 -8.20 2.18
N MET A 52 3.84 -7.66 2.70
CA MET A 52 3.82 -6.31 3.27
C MET A 52 4.43 -6.32 4.68
N ASN A 53 5.16 -5.26 5.02
CA ASN A 53 5.50 -4.96 6.41
C ASN A 53 4.25 -4.41 7.16
N ARG A 54 4.36 -4.17 8.47
CA ARG A 54 3.24 -3.72 9.29
C ARG A 54 2.59 -2.43 8.80
N LEU A 55 3.40 -1.43 8.42
CA LEU A 55 2.90 -0.14 7.94
C LEU A 55 2.17 -0.30 6.59
N GLN A 56 2.75 -1.05 5.67
CA GLN A 56 2.15 -1.33 4.36
C GLN A 56 0.84 -2.09 4.51
N TYR A 57 0.80 -3.09 5.39
CA TYR A 57 -0.41 -3.86 5.67
C TYR A 57 -1.51 -2.97 6.27
N ASN A 58 -1.18 -2.17 7.28
CA ASN A 58 -2.13 -1.23 7.88
C ASN A 58 -2.72 -0.30 6.82
N ASN A 59 -1.88 0.32 6.00
CA ASN A 59 -2.33 1.25 4.96
C ASN A 59 -3.18 0.53 3.90
N ALA A 60 -2.77 -0.67 3.48
CA ALA A 60 -3.53 -1.45 2.50
C ALA A 60 -4.94 -1.82 3.00
N VAL A 61 -5.07 -2.18 4.29
CA VAL A 61 -6.37 -2.49 4.90
C VAL A 61 -7.19 -1.21 5.11
N GLN A 62 -6.54 -0.12 5.55
CA GLN A 62 -7.22 1.18 5.63
C GLN A 62 -7.79 1.61 4.28
N ASP A 63 -7.01 1.51 3.22
CA ASP A 63 -7.45 1.84 1.86
C ASP A 63 -8.59 0.93 1.40
N LEU A 64 -8.49 -0.39 1.67
CA LEU A 64 -9.47 -1.38 1.23
C LEU A 64 -10.86 -1.11 1.82
N PHE A 65 -10.93 -0.87 3.12
CA PHE A 65 -12.19 -0.65 3.84
C PHE A 65 -12.56 0.82 4.01
N GLY A 66 -11.67 1.75 3.62
CA GLY A 66 -11.84 3.17 3.92
C GLY A 66 -11.82 3.45 5.43
N LEU A 67 -10.96 2.73 6.19
CA LEU A 67 -10.90 2.87 7.65
C LEU A 67 -10.45 4.26 8.06
N LYS A 68 -11.19 4.87 8.97
CA LYS A 68 -10.85 6.16 9.60
C LYS A 68 -9.87 6.02 10.76
N VAL A 69 -9.54 4.80 11.13
CA VAL A 69 -8.69 4.44 12.27
C VAL A 69 -7.60 3.48 11.82
N SER A 70 -6.51 3.38 12.57
CA SER A 70 -5.46 2.39 12.32
C SER A 70 -5.96 0.98 12.63
N VAL A 71 -5.43 -0.03 11.93
CA VAL A 71 -5.79 -1.43 12.17
C VAL A 71 -5.26 -1.90 13.52
N PHE A 72 -4.02 -1.56 13.82
CA PHE A 72 -3.32 -1.93 15.05
C PHE A 72 -2.30 -0.84 15.43
N PRO A 73 -1.68 -0.92 16.64
CA PRO A 73 -0.66 0.04 17.05
C PRO A 73 0.54 0.02 16.09
N LEU A 74 0.98 1.21 15.68
CA LEU A 74 2.16 1.41 14.85
C LEU A 74 3.12 2.33 15.60
N PRO A 75 4.02 1.78 16.43
CA PRO A 75 4.97 2.58 17.20
C PRO A 75 5.79 3.55 16.34
N GLU A 76 6.05 3.19 15.10
CA GLU A 76 6.79 4.01 14.13
C GLU A 76 6.08 5.31 13.77
N LYS A 77 4.73 5.34 13.84
CA LYS A 77 3.93 6.55 13.63
C LYS A 77 3.89 7.46 14.85
N MET A 78 4.04 6.89 16.03
CA MET A 78 3.83 7.61 17.29
C MET A 78 4.98 8.53 17.68
N MET A 79 6.17 8.34 17.12
CA MET A 79 7.39 9.03 17.54
C MET A 79 7.80 10.22 16.68
N ARG A 80 7.01 10.62 15.67
CA ARG A 80 7.41 11.67 14.74
C ARG A 80 6.28 12.62 14.43
N ASP A 81 6.50 13.90 14.70
CA ASP A 81 5.64 14.96 14.14
C ASP A 81 5.89 15.05 12.64
N ARG A 82 4.92 14.65 11.87
CA ARG A 82 4.96 14.70 10.40
C ARG A 82 4.20 15.90 9.86
N SER A 83 3.70 16.77 10.74
CA SER A 83 3.01 17.99 10.33
C SER A 83 3.97 18.84 9.49
N GLY A 84 3.59 19.16 8.28
CA GLY A 84 4.39 19.93 7.35
C GLY A 84 5.44 19.19 6.52
N TYR A 85 5.81 17.93 6.86
CA TYR A 85 6.79 17.17 6.08
C TYR A 85 6.30 16.87 4.65
N PHE A 86 5.03 16.54 4.52
CA PHE A 86 4.33 16.34 3.25
C PHE A 86 3.33 17.46 2.94
N ALA A 87 3.48 18.63 3.59
CA ALA A 87 2.69 19.77 3.20
C ALA A 87 2.85 19.98 1.69
N LYS A 88 1.73 20.06 0.97
CA LYS A 88 1.73 20.32 -0.47
C LYS A 88 2.54 21.59 -0.71
N ALA A 89 3.75 21.45 -1.24
CA ALA A 89 4.49 22.61 -1.70
C ALA A 89 3.63 23.29 -2.77
N LEU A 90 3.43 24.58 -2.65
CA LEU A 90 2.81 25.39 -3.68
C LEU A 90 3.72 25.39 -4.91
N GLY A 91 3.48 24.46 -5.80
CA GLY A 91 4.23 24.27 -7.04
C GLY A 91 5.32 23.18 -7.00
N PRO A 92 5.89 22.82 -8.17
CA PRO A 92 6.95 21.82 -8.26
C PRO A 92 8.22 22.33 -7.58
N ARG A 93 8.78 21.52 -6.68
CA ARG A 93 10.09 21.82 -6.09
C ARG A 93 11.18 21.66 -7.15
N LYS A 94 11.88 22.72 -7.46
CA LYS A 94 12.97 22.70 -8.44
C LYS A 94 14.23 21.99 -7.91
N LYS A 95 14.39 21.84 -6.59
CA LYS A 95 15.56 21.21 -5.97
C LYS A 95 15.16 20.55 -4.65
N MET A 96 15.70 19.37 -4.38
CA MET A 96 15.58 18.72 -3.08
C MET A 96 16.34 19.55 -2.03
N PRO A 97 15.83 19.75 -0.82
CA PRO A 97 16.56 20.41 0.23
C PRO A 97 17.77 19.54 0.66
N GLU A 98 18.90 20.16 0.94
CA GLU A 98 20.12 19.47 1.41
C GLU A 98 19.92 18.77 2.76
N SER A 99 19.06 19.32 3.58
CA SER A 99 18.71 18.73 4.87
C SER A 99 17.23 18.91 5.16
N VAL A 100 16.65 17.94 5.85
CA VAL A 100 15.29 18.00 6.37
C VAL A 100 15.35 17.75 7.86
N THR A 101 14.92 18.75 8.64
CA THR A 101 14.81 18.59 10.08
C THR A 101 13.52 17.85 10.41
N VAL A 102 13.66 16.65 10.97
CA VAL A 102 12.54 15.88 11.50
C VAL A 102 12.53 16.07 13.01
N SER A 103 11.61 16.90 13.51
CA SER A 103 11.43 17.04 14.95
C SER A 103 10.70 15.83 15.52
N SER A 104 11.28 15.23 16.58
CA SER A 104 10.56 14.29 17.42
C SER A 104 10.04 15.06 18.65
N ARG A 105 8.74 15.04 18.86
CA ARG A 105 8.11 15.53 20.08
C ARG A 105 7.94 14.38 21.07
N PRO A 106 8.28 14.50 22.34
CA PRO A 106 7.80 13.56 23.33
C PRO A 106 6.27 13.65 23.33
N LEU A 107 5.62 12.55 22.97
CA LEU A 107 4.18 12.46 23.01
C LEU A 107 3.74 12.31 24.48
N GLY A 108 2.88 13.19 24.96
CA GLY A 108 2.19 12.97 26.22
C GLY A 108 1.42 11.66 26.21
N LYS A 109 1.04 11.15 27.40
CA LYS A 109 0.32 9.87 27.51
C LYS A 109 -0.93 9.75 26.62
N SER A 110 -1.64 10.84 26.38
CA SER A 110 -2.81 10.90 25.49
C SER A 110 -2.46 10.91 24.01
N GLY A 111 -1.29 11.40 23.62
CA GLY A 111 -0.83 11.42 22.24
C GLY A 111 -0.24 10.10 21.75
N LEU A 112 -0.07 9.13 22.67
CA LEU A 112 0.45 7.80 22.35
C LEU A 112 -0.63 6.84 21.80
N ILE A 113 -1.90 7.19 21.91
CA ILE A 113 -3.01 6.33 21.54
C ILE A 113 -3.65 6.85 20.26
N GLU A 114 -3.10 6.42 19.12
CA GLU A 114 -3.78 6.63 17.85
C GLU A 114 -5.09 5.81 17.83
N PRO A 115 -6.21 6.39 17.37
CA PRO A 115 -7.46 5.63 17.21
C PRO A 115 -7.22 4.40 16.34
N ARG A 116 -7.65 3.24 16.83
CA ARG A 116 -7.42 1.95 16.17
C ARG A 116 -8.56 0.99 16.39
N LEU A 117 -8.56 -0.11 15.64
CA LEU A 117 -9.50 -1.18 15.86
C LEU A 117 -9.24 -1.84 17.22
N ALA A 118 -10.32 -2.04 17.99
CA ALA A 118 -10.24 -2.60 19.34
C ALA A 118 -9.93 -4.11 19.28
N GLY A 119 -9.04 -4.56 20.14
CA GLY A 119 -8.67 -5.99 20.23
C GLY A 119 -7.80 -6.51 19.08
N VAL A 120 -7.36 -5.64 18.14
CA VAL A 120 -6.53 -6.04 17.02
C VAL A 120 -5.06 -5.74 17.31
N GLY A 121 -4.26 -6.81 17.42
CA GLY A 121 -2.81 -6.73 17.56
C GLY A 121 -2.09 -6.98 16.25
N PRO A 122 -0.88 -6.44 16.06
CA PRO A 122 -0.10 -6.67 14.86
C PRO A 122 0.47 -8.09 14.80
N PHE A 123 0.83 -8.54 13.60
CA PHE A 123 1.69 -9.70 13.43
C PHE A 123 3.13 -9.40 13.88
N PRO A 124 4.01 -10.43 14.06
CA PRO A 124 5.40 -10.23 14.49
C PRO A 124 6.13 -9.18 13.64
N GLN A 125 6.96 -8.38 14.30
CA GLN A 125 7.75 -7.35 13.62
C GLN A 125 8.90 -7.99 12.85
N ASP A 126 9.17 -7.44 11.67
CA ASP A 126 10.31 -7.86 10.87
C ASP A 126 11.62 -7.35 11.47
N PRO A 127 12.70 -8.12 11.33
CA PRO A 127 14.03 -7.61 11.61
C PRO A 127 14.32 -6.39 10.75
N ARG A 128 14.87 -5.36 11.36
CA ARG A 128 15.34 -4.20 10.59
C ARG A 128 16.64 -4.57 9.88
N ALA A 129 16.77 -4.11 8.64
CA ALA A 129 18.05 -4.16 7.94
C ALA A 129 19.09 -3.26 8.65
N GLU A 130 20.37 -3.43 8.32
CA GLU A 130 21.49 -2.66 8.91
C GLU A 130 21.27 -1.14 8.86
N HIS A 131 20.56 -0.63 7.85
CA HIS A 131 20.21 0.79 7.71
C HIS A 131 18.93 1.20 8.44
N GLY A 132 18.34 0.32 9.24
CA GLY A 132 17.15 0.63 10.05
C GLY A 132 15.81 0.55 9.31
N PHE A 133 15.78 0.18 8.03
CA PHE A 133 14.54 -0.01 7.27
C PHE A 133 14.02 -1.44 7.38
N ASP A 134 12.71 -1.60 7.44
CA ASP A 134 11.99 -2.88 7.54
C ASP A 134 11.25 -3.28 6.25
N ASN A 135 11.59 -2.65 5.13
CA ASN A 135 10.93 -2.85 3.85
C ASN A 135 11.78 -3.58 2.78
N ARG A 136 12.91 -4.16 3.16
CA ARG A 136 13.74 -4.97 2.26
C ARG A 136 13.04 -6.27 1.91
N GLY A 137 12.80 -6.47 0.63
CA GLY A 137 12.04 -7.62 0.12
C GLY A 137 12.69 -8.98 0.38
N ASP A 138 14.01 -9.04 0.44
CA ASP A 138 14.80 -10.22 0.77
C ASP A 138 14.66 -10.63 2.25
N HIS A 139 14.33 -9.70 3.13
CA HIS A 139 14.08 -9.95 4.56
C HIS A 139 12.60 -10.24 4.86
N LEU A 140 11.69 -9.96 3.94
CA LEU A 140 10.25 -10.14 4.10
C LEU A 140 9.82 -11.56 3.70
N SER A 141 10.33 -12.57 4.40
CA SER A 141 9.96 -13.97 4.19
C SER A 141 8.54 -14.28 4.69
N LEU A 142 7.93 -15.32 4.16
CA LEU A 142 6.63 -15.83 4.58
C LEU A 142 6.80 -17.22 5.19
N SER A 143 6.79 -17.28 6.53
CA SER A 143 6.77 -18.54 7.25
C SER A 143 5.34 -19.05 7.44
N PRO A 144 5.12 -20.37 7.67
CA PRO A 144 3.79 -20.90 7.98
C PRO A 144 3.14 -20.23 9.21
N PHE A 145 3.91 -19.94 10.24
CA PHE A 145 3.42 -19.22 11.43
C PHE A 145 2.96 -17.80 11.10
N LEU A 146 3.66 -17.13 10.20
CA LEU A 146 3.28 -15.79 9.78
C LEU A 146 2.02 -15.83 8.91
N LEU A 147 1.86 -16.84 8.06
CA LEU A 147 0.65 -17.05 7.29
C LEU A 147 -0.56 -17.25 8.22
N GLU A 148 -0.41 -18.09 9.24
CA GLU A 148 -1.45 -18.27 10.27
C GLU A 148 -1.75 -16.97 11.02
N ALA A 149 -0.72 -16.18 11.32
CA ALA A 149 -0.89 -14.87 11.96
C ALA A 149 -1.71 -13.91 11.07
N PHE A 150 -1.52 -13.91 9.76
CA PHE A 150 -2.33 -13.13 8.82
C PHE A 150 -3.79 -13.60 8.77
N PHE A 151 -4.06 -14.89 8.78
CA PHE A 151 -5.44 -15.41 8.86
C PHE A 151 -6.12 -15.01 10.17
N LYS A 152 -5.44 -15.16 11.31
CA LYS A 152 -5.96 -14.71 12.60
C LYS A 152 -6.21 -13.21 12.64
N LEU A 153 -5.30 -12.43 12.05
CA LEU A 153 -5.41 -10.99 11.99
C LEU A 153 -6.60 -10.54 11.14
N SER A 154 -6.76 -11.09 9.93
CA SER A 154 -7.89 -10.74 9.06
C SER A 154 -9.25 -11.01 9.74
N ARG A 155 -9.36 -12.13 10.45
CA ARG A 155 -10.55 -12.46 11.25
C ARG A 155 -10.78 -11.46 12.39
N ARG A 156 -9.73 -11.11 13.13
CA ARG A 156 -9.83 -10.13 14.23
C ARG A 156 -10.21 -8.75 13.77
N ILE A 157 -9.79 -8.35 12.57
CA ILE A 157 -10.15 -7.05 11.98
C ILE A 157 -11.67 -6.97 11.82
N VAL A 158 -12.28 -7.92 11.13
CA VAL A 158 -13.74 -7.90 10.86
C VAL A 158 -14.58 -8.20 12.10
N GLN A 159 -14.00 -8.84 13.12
CA GLN A 159 -14.65 -9.13 14.41
C GLN A 159 -14.38 -8.05 15.47
N SER A 160 -13.66 -6.99 15.13
CA SER A 160 -13.39 -5.92 16.09
C SER A 160 -14.69 -5.21 16.49
N PRO A 161 -14.92 -4.94 17.81
CA PRO A 161 -16.14 -4.29 18.29
C PRO A 161 -16.44 -2.93 17.66
N ASN A 162 -15.42 -2.24 17.17
CA ASN A 162 -15.56 -0.97 16.47
C ASN A 162 -15.31 -1.07 14.96
N PHE A 163 -15.45 -2.26 14.37
CA PHE A 163 -15.51 -2.43 12.92
C PHE A 163 -16.95 -2.26 12.46
N ASP A 164 -17.39 -1.02 12.33
CA ASP A 164 -18.77 -0.62 12.10
C ASP A 164 -18.87 0.61 11.16
N GLY A 165 -20.08 1.11 10.97
CA GLY A 165 -20.34 2.27 10.12
C GLY A 165 -19.69 3.58 10.57
N SER A 166 -19.18 3.68 11.77
CA SER A 166 -18.47 4.87 12.26
C SER A 166 -17.01 4.86 11.82
N THR A 167 -16.39 3.70 11.74
CA THR A 167 -14.97 3.51 11.43
C THR A 167 -14.70 3.03 10.01
N VAL A 168 -15.65 2.27 9.40
CA VAL A 168 -15.52 1.67 8.06
C VAL A 168 -16.20 2.55 7.02
N GLY A 169 -15.42 3.14 6.12
CA GLY A 169 -15.94 4.06 5.09
C GLY A 169 -16.87 3.39 4.09
N ILE A 170 -16.59 2.14 3.70
CA ILE A 170 -17.43 1.37 2.75
C ILE A 170 -18.61 0.66 3.44
N TRP A 171 -18.89 0.92 4.72
CA TRP A 171 -19.91 0.21 5.49
C TRP A 171 -21.27 0.18 4.79
N ARG A 172 -21.76 1.35 4.41
CA ARG A 172 -23.09 1.48 3.77
C ARG A 172 -23.18 0.75 2.44
N GLU A 173 -22.10 0.79 1.66
CA GLU A 173 -22.07 0.16 0.34
C GLU A 173 -21.92 -1.36 0.41
N PHE A 174 -21.21 -1.86 1.41
CA PHE A 174 -20.79 -3.26 1.43
C PHE A 174 -21.54 -4.11 2.48
N PHE A 175 -21.74 -3.60 3.68
CA PHE A 175 -22.26 -4.39 4.81
C PHE A 175 -23.75 -4.22 5.09
N VAL A 176 -24.38 -3.13 4.64
CA VAL A 176 -25.83 -2.94 4.85
C VAL A 176 -26.62 -3.88 3.94
N ALA A 177 -27.58 -4.62 4.52
CA ALA A 177 -28.42 -5.53 3.76
C ALA A 177 -29.21 -4.78 2.67
N PRO A 178 -29.23 -5.25 1.42
CA PRO A 178 -30.11 -4.75 0.37
C PRO A 178 -31.55 -5.21 0.59
N ALA A 179 -32.48 -4.79 -0.28
CA ALA A 179 -33.82 -5.34 -0.30
C ALA A 179 -33.78 -6.86 -0.55
N ALA A 180 -34.74 -7.59 0.01
CA ALA A 180 -34.68 -9.06 0.06
C ALA A 180 -34.63 -9.72 -1.34
N ASP A 181 -35.30 -9.12 -2.33
CA ASP A 181 -35.32 -9.55 -3.72
C ASP A 181 -34.02 -9.23 -4.50
N GLU A 182 -33.22 -8.28 -4.01
CA GLU A 182 -31.97 -7.85 -4.64
C GLU A 182 -30.72 -8.51 -4.05
N VAL A 183 -30.84 -9.32 -3.00
CA VAL A 183 -29.69 -9.84 -2.25
C VAL A 183 -28.66 -10.54 -3.13
N LYS A 184 -29.10 -11.41 -4.04
CA LYS A 184 -28.17 -12.20 -4.86
C LYS A 184 -27.35 -11.33 -5.82
N ASP A 185 -27.98 -10.39 -6.48
CA ASP A 185 -27.32 -9.49 -7.42
C ASP A 185 -26.43 -8.48 -6.70
N ALA A 186 -26.90 -7.95 -5.56
CA ALA A 186 -26.13 -7.06 -4.73
C ALA A 186 -24.85 -7.73 -4.19
N VAL A 187 -24.92 -8.97 -3.71
CA VAL A 187 -23.75 -9.74 -3.25
C VAL A 187 -22.72 -9.84 -4.37
N ARG A 188 -23.12 -10.25 -5.56
CA ARG A 188 -22.22 -10.39 -6.70
C ARG A 188 -21.55 -9.06 -7.09
N ALA A 189 -22.35 -8.00 -7.20
CA ALA A 189 -21.85 -6.68 -7.56
C ALA A 189 -20.86 -6.12 -6.52
N ARG A 190 -21.20 -6.24 -5.24
CA ARG A 190 -20.35 -5.80 -4.12
C ARG A 190 -19.05 -6.59 -4.06
N LEU A 191 -19.11 -7.91 -4.16
CA LEU A 191 -17.93 -8.77 -4.20
C LEU A 191 -17.02 -8.44 -5.37
N ARG A 192 -17.55 -8.22 -6.58
CA ARG A 192 -16.75 -7.82 -7.74
C ARG A 192 -15.96 -6.54 -7.45
N LYS A 193 -16.64 -5.51 -6.94
CA LYS A 193 -16.02 -4.22 -6.61
C LYS A 193 -14.93 -4.37 -5.52
N PHE A 194 -15.27 -5.07 -4.44
CA PHE A 194 -14.36 -5.29 -3.31
C PHE A 194 -13.13 -6.12 -3.71
N MET A 195 -13.35 -7.25 -4.37
CA MET A 195 -12.28 -8.15 -4.79
C MET A 195 -11.35 -7.49 -5.81
N THR A 196 -11.87 -6.68 -6.73
CA THR A 196 -11.04 -5.91 -7.67
C THR A 196 -10.09 -4.97 -6.92
N ARG A 197 -10.57 -4.28 -5.86
CA ARG A 197 -9.70 -3.46 -5.00
C ARG A 197 -8.71 -4.30 -4.20
N ALA A 198 -9.17 -5.39 -3.60
CA ALA A 198 -8.33 -6.25 -2.75
C ALA A 198 -7.20 -6.89 -3.55
N PHE A 199 -7.49 -7.41 -4.75
CA PHE A 199 -6.50 -8.04 -5.63
C PHE A 199 -5.73 -7.04 -6.50
N ARG A 200 -6.14 -5.76 -6.51
CA ARG A 200 -5.57 -4.70 -7.36
C ARG A 200 -5.50 -5.07 -8.84
N ARG A 201 -6.44 -5.86 -9.29
CA ARG A 201 -6.59 -6.31 -10.68
C ARG A 201 -8.04 -6.74 -10.94
N PRO A 202 -8.48 -6.78 -12.21
CA PRO A 202 -9.76 -7.36 -12.56
C PRO A 202 -9.86 -8.80 -12.04
N VAL A 203 -11.04 -9.16 -11.55
CA VAL A 203 -11.32 -10.49 -11.00
C VAL A 203 -11.91 -11.36 -12.11
N THR A 204 -11.43 -12.59 -12.26
CA THR A 204 -12.00 -13.54 -13.22
C THR A 204 -13.39 -13.98 -12.78
N GLU A 205 -14.28 -14.28 -13.75
CA GLU A 205 -15.62 -14.74 -13.46
C GLU A 205 -15.65 -16.02 -12.60
N ALA A 206 -14.72 -16.95 -12.86
CA ALA A 206 -14.59 -18.17 -12.06
C ALA A 206 -14.32 -17.88 -10.58
N LEU A 207 -13.41 -16.96 -10.30
CA LEU A 207 -13.10 -16.57 -8.93
C LEU A 207 -14.28 -15.84 -8.27
N LEU A 208 -14.91 -14.92 -8.98
CA LEU A 208 -16.09 -14.21 -8.50
C LEU A 208 -17.24 -15.16 -8.19
N ASN A 209 -17.54 -16.12 -9.09
CA ASN A 209 -18.58 -17.12 -8.88
C ASN A 209 -18.33 -17.93 -7.61
N ARG A 210 -17.10 -18.42 -7.42
CA ARG A 210 -16.73 -19.18 -6.22
C ARG A 210 -17.04 -18.43 -4.91
N TYR A 211 -16.69 -17.16 -4.83
CA TYR A 211 -16.98 -16.35 -3.64
C TYR A 211 -18.47 -16.01 -3.50
N THR A 212 -19.13 -15.69 -4.61
CA THR A 212 -20.56 -15.38 -4.62
C THR A 212 -21.37 -16.60 -4.14
N GLU A 213 -21.09 -17.78 -4.68
CA GLU A 213 -21.75 -19.03 -4.26
C GLU A 213 -21.49 -19.37 -2.78
N HIS A 214 -20.29 -19.10 -2.29
CA HIS A 214 -19.98 -19.28 -0.87
C HIS A 214 -20.86 -18.38 0.00
N VAL A 215 -20.96 -17.09 -0.33
CA VAL A 215 -21.78 -16.13 0.42
C VAL A 215 -23.25 -16.50 0.36
N HIS A 216 -23.77 -16.86 -0.83
CA HIS A 216 -25.16 -17.30 -0.98
C HIS A 216 -25.47 -18.51 -0.09
N ARG A 217 -24.60 -19.53 -0.08
CA ARG A 217 -24.80 -20.70 0.81
C ARG A 217 -24.83 -20.30 2.28
N GLN A 218 -24.03 -19.34 2.73
CA GLN A 218 -24.07 -18.85 4.10
C GLN A 218 -25.39 -18.13 4.43
N ILE A 219 -25.87 -17.29 3.50
CA ILE A 219 -27.14 -16.59 3.65
C ILE A 219 -28.30 -17.60 3.67
N ASP A 220 -28.31 -18.56 2.75
CA ASP A 220 -29.35 -19.61 2.65
C ASP A 220 -29.35 -20.52 3.90
N SER A 221 -28.21 -20.65 4.60
CA SER A 221 -28.12 -21.37 5.87
C SER A 221 -28.52 -20.54 7.10
N GLY A 222 -29.04 -19.34 6.90
CA GLY A 222 -29.53 -18.45 7.99
C GLY A 222 -28.48 -17.57 8.64
N VAL A 223 -27.27 -17.49 8.06
CA VAL A 223 -26.26 -16.50 8.50
C VAL A 223 -26.74 -15.12 8.08
N GLY A 224 -26.78 -14.17 9.02
CA GLY A 224 -27.15 -12.79 8.74
C GLY A 224 -26.24 -12.16 7.67
N PHE A 225 -26.76 -11.14 6.99
CA PHE A 225 -25.99 -10.42 5.93
C PHE A 225 -24.80 -9.65 6.51
N THR A 226 -24.84 -9.24 7.77
CA THR A 226 -23.79 -8.53 8.54
C THR A 226 -23.41 -9.32 9.76
#